data_447388548aed8ee4d8c1ccc7574610d5
#
_entry.id   447388548aed8ee4d8c1ccc7574610d5
#
_cell.length_a   1.000
_cell.length_b   1.000
_cell.length_c   1.000
_cell.angle_alpha   90.00
_cell.angle_beta   90.00
_cell.angle_gamma   90.00
#
_symmetry.space_group_name_H-M   'P 1'
#
loop_
_entity.id
_entity.type
_entity.pdbx_description
1 polymer ?
#
loop_
_entity_poly.entity_id
_entity_poly.type
_entity_poly.pdbx_seq_one_letter_code
_entity_poly.pdbx_strand_id
1 'polypeptide(L)'
;MYKLSQVPEEYKKKLITAEQAAALVRDGERVSYGLGCSAPYDIDIEIGKRAKSLHGVEIVASTIVKDEPYAAYLNSDSNDQIRFATGHMNGFERKMCKDGRCWFLPILFNELPKYWQHIDKLIIQVHPMDQWGNFNIGPQASR
;
A
#
# COMPACT_ATOMS: atom_id res chain seq x y z
N MET A 1 -0.99 -0.46 26.06
CA MET A 1 -1.92 -0.37 24.92
C MET A 1 -2.72 0.91 25.05
N TYR A 2 -2.59 1.88 24.16
CA TYR A 2 -3.36 3.12 24.21
C TYR A 2 -4.85 2.83 24.04
N LYS A 3 -5.67 3.44 24.90
CA LYS A 3 -7.12 3.33 24.79
C LYS A 3 -7.63 4.36 23.78
N LEU A 4 -8.56 3.98 22.93
CA LEU A 4 -9.18 4.88 21.93
C LEU A 4 -9.77 6.16 22.56
N SER A 5 -10.12 6.10 23.87
CA SER A 5 -10.58 7.25 24.64
C SER A 5 -9.52 8.36 24.85
N GLN A 6 -8.25 8.06 24.63
CA GLN A 6 -7.13 9.00 24.84
C GLN A 6 -6.68 9.74 23.57
N VAL A 7 -7.24 9.40 22.42
CA VAL A 7 -6.90 10.05 21.16
C VAL A 7 -7.85 11.22 20.85
N PRO A 8 -7.40 12.23 20.07
CA PRO A 8 -8.23 13.37 19.69
C PRO A 8 -9.56 12.94 19.03
N GLU A 9 -10.64 13.65 19.34
CA GLU A 9 -11.96 13.37 18.76
C GLU A 9 -11.99 13.48 17.22
N GLU A 10 -11.21 14.39 16.64
CA GLU A 10 -11.09 14.50 15.19
C GLU A 10 -10.52 13.24 14.53
N TYR A 11 -9.57 12.58 15.19
CA TYR A 11 -9.04 11.30 14.69
C TYR A 11 -10.11 10.22 14.70
N LYS A 12 -10.89 10.12 15.80
CA LYS A 12 -11.98 9.13 15.90
C LYS A 12 -13.01 9.29 14.79
N LYS A 13 -13.32 10.52 14.40
CA LYS A 13 -14.26 10.81 13.29
C LYS A 13 -13.72 10.39 11.91
N LYS A 14 -12.40 10.26 11.78
CA LYS A 14 -11.73 9.85 10.53
C LYS A 14 -11.45 8.35 10.45
N LEU A 15 -11.71 7.60 11.54
CA LEU A 15 -11.54 6.16 11.52
C LEU A 15 -12.59 5.51 10.63
N ILE A 16 -12.10 4.70 9.70
CA ILE A 16 -12.91 3.91 8.77
C ILE A 16 -12.44 2.47 8.78
N THR A 17 -13.26 1.56 8.26
CA THR A 17 -12.87 0.15 8.11
C THR A 17 -11.90 -0.02 6.95
N ALA A 18 -11.19 -1.17 6.92
CA ALA A 18 -10.32 -1.53 5.80
C ALA A 18 -11.10 -1.59 4.48
N GLU A 19 -12.33 -2.10 4.49
CA GLU A 19 -13.25 -2.13 3.35
C GLU A 19 -13.57 -0.71 2.85
N GLN A 20 -13.91 0.21 3.77
CA GLN A 20 -14.18 1.60 3.41
C GLN A 20 -12.92 2.29 2.86
N ALA A 21 -11.74 2.01 3.44
CA ALA A 21 -10.47 2.53 2.93
C ALA A 21 -10.15 2.00 1.52
N ALA A 22 -10.34 0.70 1.29
CA ALA A 22 -10.18 0.10 -0.02
C ALA A 22 -11.16 0.68 -1.05
N ALA A 23 -12.38 1.03 -0.62
CA ALA A 23 -13.38 1.67 -1.50
C ALA A 23 -12.97 3.07 -2.00
N LEU A 24 -12.02 3.72 -1.34
CA LEU A 24 -11.48 5.00 -1.79
C LEU A 24 -10.55 4.87 -3.00
N VAL A 25 -10.03 3.67 -3.30
CA VAL A 25 -9.20 3.43 -4.48
C VAL A 25 -10.09 3.41 -5.73
N ARG A 26 -9.75 4.23 -6.72
CA ARG A 26 -10.51 4.45 -7.96
C ARG A 26 -9.71 4.00 -9.18
N ASP A 27 -10.40 3.83 -10.28
CA ASP A 27 -9.79 3.52 -11.57
C ASP A 27 -8.76 4.59 -11.97
N GLY A 28 -7.67 4.14 -12.57
CA GLY A 28 -6.58 4.99 -13.06
C GLY A 28 -5.66 5.55 -11.98
N GLU A 29 -5.93 5.31 -10.70
CA GLU A 29 -5.11 5.86 -9.61
C GLU A 29 -3.81 5.09 -9.41
N ARG A 30 -2.80 5.84 -8.97
CA ARG A 30 -1.53 5.30 -8.51
C ARG A 30 -1.49 5.30 -6.98
N VAL A 31 -1.43 4.11 -6.40
CA VAL A 31 -1.46 3.88 -4.96
C VAL A 31 -0.09 3.40 -4.48
N SER A 32 0.51 4.07 -3.50
CA SER A 32 1.75 3.61 -2.88
C SER A 32 1.48 2.89 -1.58
N TYR A 33 2.03 1.69 -1.44
CA TYR A 33 2.04 0.95 -0.18
C TYR A 33 3.29 1.27 0.63
N GLY A 34 3.16 1.20 1.95
CA GLY A 34 4.30 1.27 2.86
C GLY A 34 5.32 0.18 2.54
N LEU A 35 6.59 0.51 2.73
CA LEU A 35 7.71 -0.40 2.49
C LEU A 35 7.77 -1.49 3.57
N GLY A 36 8.02 -2.73 3.20
CA GLY A 36 8.27 -3.82 4.12
C GLY A 36 7.18 -4.00 5.17
N CYS A 37 7.53 -3.82 6.45
CA CYS A 37 6.58 -4.01 7.57
C CYS A 37 5.52 -2.91 7.69
N SER A 38 5.61 -1.82 6.92
CA SER A 38 4.54 -0.80 6.84
C SER A 38 3.54 -1.07 5.73
N ALA A 39 3.62 -2.21 5.05
CA ALA A 39 2.68 -2.60 4.01
C ALA A 39 1.27 -2.81 4.58
N PRO A 40 0.21 -2.27 3.94
CA PRO A 40 -1.15 -2.25 4.47
C PRO A 40 -1.92 -3.53 4.11
N TYR A 41 -1.51 -4.67 4.63
CA TYR A 41 -2.05 -5.98 4.24
C TYR A 41 -3.57 -6.12 4.41
N ASP A 42 -4.15 -5.55 5.47
CA ASP A 42 -5.59 -5.65 5.71
C ASP A 42 -6.38 -4.87 4.64
N ILE A 43 -5.88 -3.69 4.24
CA ILE A 43 -6.49 -2.89 3.17
C ILE A 43 -6.22 -3.55 1.80
N ASP A 44 -5.05 -4.16 1.60
CA ASP A 44 -4.73 -4.91 0.38
C ASP A 44 -5.68 -6.09 0.16
N ILE A 45 -6.05 -6.82 1.23
CA ILE A 45 -7.06 -7.89 1.16
C ILE A 45 -8.39 -7.34 0.63
N GLU A 46 -8.83 -6.19 1.12
CA GLU A 46 -10.08 -5.57 0.67
C GLU A 46 -9.99 -5.00 -0.75
N ILE A 47 -8.83 -4.46 -1.16
CA ILE A 47 -8.56 -4.09 -2.55
C ILE A 47 -8.61 -5.33 -3.44
N GLY A 48 -8.02 -6.44 -2.98
CA GLY A 48 -8.06 -7.73 -3.68
C GLY A 48 -9.47 -8.25 -3.95
N LYS A 49 -10.41 -8.07 -3.02
CA LYS A 49 -11.83 -8.44 -3.23
C LYS A 49 -12.48 -7.65 -4.38
N ARG A 50 -11.99 -6.44 -4.64
CA ARG A 50 -12.48 -5.53 -5.70
C ARG A 50 -11.64 -5.60 -6.97
N ALA A 51 -10.54 -6.35 -7.00
CA ALA A 51 -9.53 -6.30 -8.05
C ALA A 51 -10.11 -6.45 -9.46
N LYS A 52 -11.11 -7.33 -9.63
CA LYS A 52 -11.76 -7.58 -10.93
C LYS A 52 -12.64 -6.42 -11.43
N SER A 53 -13.06 -5.55 -10.54
CA SER A 53 -13.88 -4.36 -10.88
C SER A 53 -13.08 -3.07 -11.01
N LEU A 54 -11.78 -3.12 -10.74
CA LEU A 54 -10.88 -1.98 -10.87
C LEU A 54 -10.21 -1.98 -12.25
N HIS A 55 -9.93 -0.78 -12.78
CA HIS A 55 -9.31 -0.61 -14.07
C HIS A 55 -8.17 0.40 -14.01
N GLY A 56 -6.99 0.01 -14.53
CA GLY A 56 -5.83 0.89 -14.67
C GLY A 56 -5.17 1.31 -13.36
N VAL A 57 -5.44 0.62 -12.25
CA VAL A 57 -4.81 0.94 -10.97
C VAL A 57 -3.36 0.49 -10.99
N GLU A 58 -2.44 1.36 -10.56
CA GLU A 58 -1.04 1.01 -10.34
C GLU A 58 -0.74 1.00 -8.84
N ILE A 59 -0.27 -0.14 -8.33
CA ILE A 59 0.20 -0.26 -6.94
C ILE A 59 1.72 -0.23 -6.93
N VAL A 60 2.29 0.79 -6.29
CA VAL A 60 3.73 0.90 -6.04
C VAL A 60 4.03 0.29 -4.69
N ALA A 61 4.63 -0.89 -4.68
CA ALA A 61 4.93 -1.64 -3.47
C ALA A 61 6.33 -2.25 -3.58
N SER A 62 7.00 -2.44 -2.46
CA SER A 62 8.33 -3.02 -2.44
C SER A 62 8.55 -3.83 -1.18
N THR A 63 9.39 -4.87 -1.30
CA THR A 63 9.90 -5.66 -0.18
C THR A 63 8.76 -6.30 0.64
N ILE A 64 8.04 -7.22 0.01
CA ILE A 64 7.03 -8.03 0.71
C ILE A 64 7.75 -8.86 1.79
N VAL A 65 7.35 -8.69 3.05
CA VAL A 65 7.94 -9.36 4.21
C VAL A 65 7.09 -10.51 4.74
N LYS A 66 5.86 -10.66 4.26
CA LYS A 66 5.02 -11.83 4.53
C LYS A 66 5.38 -12.98 3.60
N ASP A 67 5.00 -14.19 3.99
CA ASP A 67 5.17 -15.41 3.18
C ASP A 67 4.17 -15.52 2.01
N GLU A 68 3.29 -14.53 1.86
CA GLU A 68 2.27 -14.47 0.84
C GLU A 68 2.37 -13.18 0.03
N PRO A 69 2.15 -13.24 -1.28
CA PRO A 69 2.06 -12.04 -2.11
C PRO A 69 0.79 -11.23 -1.79
N TYR A 70 0.72 -10.01 -2.31
CA TYR A 70 -0.44 -9.14 -2.13
C TYR A 70 -1.72 -9.75 -2.70
N ALA A 71 -2.84 -9.62 -1.97
CA ALA A 71 -4.15 -10.12 -2.38
C ALA A 71 -4.64 -9.39 -3.65
N ALA A 72 -4.33 -8.11 -3.80
CA ALA A 72 -4.61 -7.34 -5.01
C ALA A 72 -3.92 -7.96 -6.26
N TYR A 73 -2.70 -8.49 -6.10
CA TYR A 73 -2.03 -9.23 -7.16
C TYR A 73 -2.70 -10.58 -7.45
N LEU A 74 -3.00 -11.35 -6.40
CA LEU A 74 -3.55 -12.71 -6.54
C LEU A 74 -4.93 -12.71 -7.18
N ASN A 75 -5.75 -11.71 -6.90
CA ASN A 75 -7.16 -11.66 -7.29
C ASN A 75 -7.43 -10.85 -8.56
N SER A 76 -6.45 -10.12 -9.09
CA SER A 76 -6.56 -9.46 -10.39
C SER A 76 -6.13 -10.40 -11.51
N ASP A 77 -6.88 -10.40 -12.62
CA ASP A 77 -6.64 -11.29 -13.75
C ASP A 77 -5.64 -10.69 -14.76
N SER A 78 -5.50 -9.37 -14.81
CA SER A 78 -4.67 -8.68 -15.79
C SER A 78 -4.08 -7.35 -15.29
N ASN A 79 -3.09 -6.83 -16.01
CA ASN A 79 -2.51 -5.50 -15.79
C ASN A 79 -3.48 -4.37 -16.11
N ASP A 80 -4.53 -4.64 -16.88
CA ASP A 80 -5.57 -3.65 -17.17
C ASP A 80 -6.44 -3.37 -15.93
N GLN A 81 -6.49 -4.30 -15.00
CA GLN A 81 -7.14 -4.13 -13.71
C GLN A 81 -6.16 -3.49 -12.72
N ILE A 82 -5.19 -4.27 -12.27
CA ILE A 82 -4.16 -3.83 -11.31
C ILE A 82 -2.80 -4.26 -11.81
N ARG A 83 -1.89 -3.31 -11.91
CA ARG A 83 -0.47 -3.55 -12.17
C ARG A 83 0.38 -3.14 -10.97
N PHE A 84 1.52 -3.77 -10.81
CA PHE A 84 2.46 -3.45 -9.74
C PHE A 84 3.72 -2.80 -10.29
N ALA A 85 4.31 -1.92 -9.48
CA ALA A 85 5.63 -1.34 -9.72
C ALA A 85 6.47 -1.44 -8.43
N THR A 86 7.75 -1.76 -8.58
CA THR A 86 8.66 -1.93 -7.45
C THR A 86 10.04 -1.39 -7.74
N GLY A 87 10.66 -0.73 -6.77
CA GLY A 87 12.06 -0.29 -6.85
C GLY A 87 13.03 -1.25 -6.15
N HIS A 88 12.51 -2.22 -5.39
CA HIS A 88 13.32 -3.21 -4.70
C HIS A 88 12.57 -4.54 -4.62
N MET A 89 13.21 -5.62 -5.01
CA MET A 89 12.58 -6.93 -5.18
C MET A 89 13.12 -7.98 -4.23
N ASN A 90 12.23 -8.70 -3.58
CA ASN A 90 12.49 -9.99 -2.97
C ASN A 90 11.97 -11.15 -3.86
N GLY A 91 11.70 -12.31 -3.29
CA GLY A 91 11.25 -13.49 -4.03
C GLY A 91 9.91 -13.30 -4.73
N PHE A 92 8.96 -12.65 -4.07
CA PHE A 92 7.60 -12.47 -4.62
C PHE A 92 7.57 -11.43 -5.74
N GLU A 93 8.19 -10.28 -5.55
CA GLU A 93 8.24 -9.25 -6.58
C GLU A 93 8.98 -9.75 -7.83
N ARG A 94 10.05 -10.55 -7.68
CA ARG A 94 10.73 -11.19 -8.82
C ARG A 94 9.82 -12.13 -9.58
N LYS A 95 9.00 -12.92 -8.86
CA LYS A 95 7.99 -13.77 -9.49
C LYS A 95 6.95 -12.93 -10.24
N MET A 96 6.41 -11.89 -9.59
CA MET A 96 5.44 -10.98 -10.19
C MET A 96 5.99 -10.31 -11.46
N CYS A 97 7.27 -9.91 -11.46
CA CYS A 97 7.94 -9.37 -12.64
C CYS A 97 8.11 -10.44 -13.74
N LYS A 98 8.47 -11.66 -13.38
CA LYS A 98 8.59 -12.79 -14.33
C LYS A 98 7.24 -13.13 -14.95
N ASP A 99 6.15 -13.01 -14.21
CA ASP A 99 4.78 -13.23 -14.69
C ASP A 99 4.25 -12.02 -15.51
N GLY A 100 5.07 -10.97 -15.71
CA GLY A 100 4.68 -9.78 -16.45
C GLY A 100 3.67 -8.89 -15.73
N ARG A 101 3.50 -9.07 -14.43
CA ARG A 101 2.50 -8.38 -13.60
C ARG A 101 3.07 -7.28 -12.72
N CYS A 102 4.38 -7.09 -12.76
CA CYS A 102 5.08 -6.08 -11.98
C CYS A 102 6.19 -5.44 -12.82
N TRP A 103 6.31 -4.12 -12.75
CA TRP A 103 7.37 -3.35 -13.40
C TRP A 103 8.49 -3.07 -12.42
N PHE A 104 9.71 -3.36 -12.81
CA PHE A 104 10.87 -2.92 -12.04
C PHE A 104 11.21 -1.47 -12.37
N LEU A 105 11.36 -0.65 -11.33
CA LEU A 105 11.74 0.75 -11.40
C LEU A 105 13.23 0.87 -11.07
N PRO A 106 14.12 1.06 -12.05
CA PRO A 106 15.56 1.16 -11.81
C PRO A 106 15.93 2.57 -11.31
N ILE A 107 15.52 2.90 -10.11
CA ILE A 107 15.79 4.19 -9.47
C ILE A 107 16.60 4.01 -8.20
N LEU A 108 17.47 4.99 -7.91
CA LEU A 108 18.19 5.03 -6.65
C LEU A 108 17.24 5.39 -5.51
N PHE A 109 17.51 4.88 -4.32
CA PHE A 109 16.64 5.11 -3.16
C PHE A 109 16.43 6.60 -2.84
N ASN A 110 17.47 7.41 -3.01
CA ASN A 110 17.39 8.87 -2.83
C ASN A 110 16.62 9.62 -3.93
N GLU A 111 16.27 8.93 -5.03
CA GLU A 111 15.48 9.50 -6.13
C GLU A 111 13.98 9.14 -6.00
N LEU A 112 13.62 8.22 -5.12
CA LEU A 112 12.24 7.82 -4.87
C LEU A 112 11.29 9.01 -4.68
N PRO A 113 11.64 10.09 -3.95
CA PRO A 113 10.74 11.24 -3.79
C PRO A 113 10.35 11.92 -5.10
N LYS A 114 11.22 11.89 -6.11
CA LYS A 114 10.92 12.45 -7.44
C LYS A 114 9.88 11.62 -8.18
N TYR A 115 9.95 10.29 -8.02
CA TYR A 115 9.02 9.36 -8.64
C TYR A 115 7.63 9.45 -7.99
N TRP A 116 7.57 9.72 -6.69
CA TRP A 116 6.31 9.79 -5.92
C TRP A 116 5.54 11.10 -6.06
N GLN A 117 6.02 12.05 -6.82
CA GLN A 117 5.27 13.28 -7.11
C GLN A 117 3.90 13.02 -7.77
N HIS A 118 3.66 11.80 -8.26
CA HIS A 118 2.44 11.40 -8.97
C HIS A 118 1.69 10.26 -8.27
N ILE A 119 1.78 10.17 -6.96
CA ILE A 119 1.00 9.22 -6.15
C ILE A 119 -0.30 9.87 -5.71
N ASP A 120 -1.43 9.24 -6.06
CA ASP A 120 -2.76 9.72 -5.66
C ASP A 120 -3.08 9.36 -4.21
N LYS A 121 -2.64 8.17 -3.76
CA LYS A 121 -2.85 7.69 -2.39
C LYS A 121 -1.61 7.00 -1.83
N LEU A 122 -1.29 7.32 -0.60
CA LEU A 122 -0.30 6.61 0.21
C LEU A 122 -1.03 5.86 1.33
N ILE A 123 -0.82 4.55 1.40
CA ILE A 123 -1.41 3.69 2.42
C ILE A 123 -0.26 3.02 3.19
N ILE A 124 -0.14 3.34 4.46
CA ILE A 124 0.92 2.80 5.32
C ILE A 124 0.37 2.28 6.64
N GLN A 125 0.97 1.21 7.12
CA GLN A 125 0.72 0.74 8.48
C GLN A 125 1.55 1.55 9.47
N VAL A 126 0.88 2.10 10.48
CA VAL A 126 1.51 2.90 11.54
C VAL A 126 1.02 2.43 12.90
N HIS A 127 1.70 2.82 13.96
CA HIS A 127 1.19 2.65 15.32
C HIS A 127 -0.06 3.53 15.52
N PRO A 128 -1.04 3.11 16.32
CA PRO A 128 -2.17 3.97 16.69
C PRO A 128 -1.71 5.35 17.18
N MET A 129 -2.50 6.38 16.86
CA MET A 129 -2.22 7.75 17.27
C MET A 129 -2.05 7.86 18.80
N ASP A 130 -1.05 8.59 19.24
CA ASP A 130 -0.82 8.87 20.65
C ASP A 130 -1.74 10.00 21.16
N GLN A 131 -1.66 10.30 22.47
CA GLN A 131 -2.49 11.33 23.11
C GLN A 131 -2.18 12.77 22.63
N TRP A 132 -1.03 12.99 21.97
CA TRP A 132 -0.61 14.28 21.43
C TRP A 132 -0.90 14.43 19.93
N GLY A 133 -1.48 13.42 19.31
CA GLY A 133 -1.84 13.45 17.90
C GLY A 133 -0.74 12.97 16.95
N ASN A 134 0.29 12.27 17.44
CA ASN A 134 1.38 11.78 16.60
C ASN A 134 1.18 10.30 16.22
N PHE A 135 1.64 9.94 15.04
CA PHE A 135 1.79 8.55 14.61
C PHE A 135 3.26 8.13 14.66
N ASN A 136 3.53 6.96 15.20
CA ASN A 136 4.83 6.32 15.08
C ASN A 136 4.82 5.41 13.86
N ILE A 137 5.68 5.71 12.90
CA ILE A 137 5.82 4.96 11.65
C ILE A 137 6.72 3.72 11.76
N GLY A 138 7.23 3.44 12.97
CA GLY A 138 8.06 2.27 13.25
C GLY A 138 9.41 2.32 12.53
N PRO A 139 9.98 1.16 12.18
CA PRO A 139 11.31 1.08 11.56
C PRO A 139 11.35 1.50 10.09
N GLN A 140 10.20 1.74 9.48
CA GLN A 140 10.06 2.04 8.04
C GLN A 140 9.76 3.52 7.79
N ALA A 141 10.68 4.38 8.27
CA ALA A 141 10.57 5.84 8.15
C ALA A 141 10.93 6.40 6.76
N SER A 142 11.01 5.58 5.74
CA SER A 142 11.59 5.95 4.44
C SER A 142 10.56 6.34 3.36
N ARG A 143 9.33 6.64 3.77
CA ARG A 143 8.29 7.12 2.82
C ARG A 143 7.55 8.32 3.35
#